data_626ce523fd0f2ea37f96b5e983c05d7c
#
_entry.id   626ce523fd0f2ea37f96b5e983c05d7c
#
_cell.length_a   1.000
_cell.length_b   1.000
_cell.length_c   1.000
_cell.angle_alpha   90.00
_cell.angle_beta   90.00
_cell.angle_gamma   90.00
#
_symmetry.space_group_name_H-M   'P 1'
#
loop_
_entity.id
_entity.type
_entity.pdbx_description
1 polymer ?
#
loop_
_entity_poly.entity_id
_entity_poly.type
_entity_poly.pdbx_seq_one_letter_code
_entity_poly.pdbx_strand_id
1 'polypeptide(L)'
;MFGLGCDPTSEKAVKRLLCLKKRSIKKGLILVASNYNQIKMYINESKLSVQQKKTIFFHWPGPYTFLLPANSLVPYWLTGQFDTVAVRISAHLGIIKLCNIFGKALVSTSANFSNMSPCLTQKDVFKNFGKNFPLFYGPIGNERHPSKIINIINGKLIRYVQT
;
A
#
# COMPACT_ATOMS: atom_id res chain seq x y z
N MET A 1 0.73 -8.17 -10.94
CA MET A 1 1.96 -7.32 -10.98
C MET A 1 2.76 -7.48 -9.69
N PHE A 2 4.09 -7.29 -9.75
CA PHE A 2 4.96 -7.28 -8.57
C PHE A 2 4.86 -5.98 -7.78
N GLY A 3 5.08 -6.07 -6.47
CA GLY A 3 5.14 -4.95 -5.55
C GLY A 3 6.45 -4.93 -4.76
N LEU A 4 6.84 -3.75 -4.31
CA LEU A 4 7.90 -3.54 -3.33
C LEU A 4 7.28 -3.26 -1.97
N GLY A 5 7.84 -3.81 -0.91
CA GLY A 5 7.38 -3.61 0.45
C GLY A 5 8.54 -3.36 1.42
N CYS A 6 8.22 -2.71 2.53
CA CYS A 6 9.15 -2.54 3.65
C CYS A 6 8.39 -2.30 4.96
N ASP A 7 9.12 -2.27 6.07
CA ASP A 7 8.58 -1.91 7.38
C ASP A 7 8.15 -0.43 7.40
N PRO A 8 6.85 -0.11 7.64
CA PRO A 8 6.36 1.27 7.71
C PRO A 8 6.89 2.03 8.93
N THR A 9 7.31 1.33 9.98
CA THR A 9 7.81 1.95 11.22
C THR A 9 9.30 2.28 11.15
N SER A 10 10.01 1.77 10.14
CA SER A 10 11.43 2.05 9.92
C SER A 10 11.59 3.15 8.87
N GLU A 11 11.89 4.37 9.33
CA GLU A 11 12.20 5.51 8.45
C GLU A 11 13.31 5.16 7.44
N LYS A 12 14.36 4.45 7.92
CA LYS A 12 15.49 4.00 7.09
C LYS A 12 15.02 3.09 5.96
N ALA A 13 14.13 2.13 6.27
CA ALA A 13 13.60 1.21 5.26
C ALA A 13 12.73 1.94 4.23
N VAL A 14 11.87 2.86 4.68
CA VAL A 14 11.02 3.68 3.81
C VAL A 14 11.86 4.59 2.92
N LYS A 15 12.86 5.29 3.48
CA LYS A 15 13.77 6.15 2.68
C LYS A 15 14.54 5.33 1.63
N ARG A 16 15.01 4.12 1.99
CA ARG A 16 15.66 3.21 1.04
C ARG A 16 14.72 2.80 -0.10
N LEU A 17 13.45 2.48 0.23
CA LEU A 17 12.43 2.15 -0.77
C LEU A 17 12.16 3.34 -1.71
N LEU A 18 12.00 4.54 -1.16
CA LEU A 18 11.76 5.76 -1.94
C LEU A 18 12.94 6.09 -2.87
N CYS A 19 14.17 5.96 -2.37
CA CYS A 19 15.40 6.14 -3.15
C CYS A 19 15.46 5.13 -4.30
N LEU A 20 15.24 3.82 -4.02
CA LEU A 20 15.21 2.76 -5.01
C LEU A 20 14.21 3.06 -6.14
N LYS A 21 13.06 3.62 -5.80
CA LYS A 21 12.00 3.98 -6.75
C LYS A 21 12.20 5.34 -7.43
N LYS A 22 13.16 6.14 -7.00
CA LYS A 22 13.28 7.56 -7.38
C LYS A 22 11.95 8.31 -7.15
N ARG A 23 11.33 8.07 -5.98
CA ARG A 23 10.00 8.57 -5.63
C ARG A 23 10.07 9.65 -4.55
N SER A 24 9.39 10.77 -4.78
CA SER A 24 9.27 11.82 -3.77
C SER A 24 8.48 11.33 -2.55
N ILE A 25 8.99 11.63 -1.37
CA ILE A 25 8.35 11.37 -0.08
C ILE A 25 7.00 12.11 0.07
N LYS A 26 6.85 13.25 -0.61
CA LYS A 26 5.61 14.07 -0.57
C LYS A 26 4.38 13.34 -1.09
N LYS A 27 4.56 12.27 -1.89
CA LYS A 27 3.44 11.51 -2.52
C LYS A 27 2.75 10.54 -1.58
N GLY A 28 3.25 10.33 -0.37
CA GLY A 28 2.74 9.32 0.55
C GLY A 28 2.89 7.88 0.02
N LEU A 29 2.57 6.91 0.85
CA LEU A 29 2.70 5.49 0.56
C LEU A 29 1.45 4.73 0.99
N ILE A 30 1.17 3.60 0.33
CA ILE A 30 0.08 2.71 0.69
C ILE A 30 0.57 1.73 1.75
N LEU A 31 -0.20 1.54 2.81
CA LEU A 31 -0.05 0.45 3.75
C LEU A 31 -0.99 -0.70 3.36
N VAL A 32 -0.47 -1.90 3.31
CA VAL A 32 -1.25 -3.12 3.08
C VAL A 32 -1.20 -3.99 4.34
N ALA A 33 -2.33 -4.61 4.66
CA ALA A 33 -2.47 -5.46 5.82
C ALA A 33 -3.28 -6.71 5.51
N SER A 34 -3.19 -7.72 6.38
CA SER A 34 -4.04 -8.91 6.35
C SER A 34 -5.39 -8.68 7.02
N ASN A 35 -5.45 -7.78 8.01
CA ASN A 35 -6.66 -7.48 8.78
C ASN A 35 -6.63 -6.04 9.31
N TYR A 36 -7.78 -5.59 9.82
CA TYR A 36 -7.97 -4.22 10.29
C TYR A 36 -7.09 -3.86 11.50
N ASN A 37 -6.86 -4.78 12.42
CA ASN A 37 -6.08 -4.51 13.63
C ASN A 37 -4.65 -4.06 13.31
N GLN A 38 -4.07 -4.54 12.19
CA GLN A 38 -2.72 -4.16 11.77
C GLN A 38 -2.63 -2.71 11.25
N ILE A 39 -3.76 -2.09 10.86
CA ILE A 39 -3.78 -0.71 10.33
C ILE A 39 -4.49 0.28 11.24
N LYS A 40 -5.24 -0.18 12.25
CA LYS A 40 -6.04 0.67 13.14
C LYS A 40 -5.23 1.81 13.77
N MET A 41 -3.99 1.55 14.17
CA MET A 41 -3.11 2.54 14.78
C MET A 41 -2.75 3.72 13.86
N TYR A 42 -2.87 3.55 12.55
CA TYR A 42 -2.57 4.62 11.58
C TYR A 42 -3.78 5.51 11.28
N ILE A 43 -4.98 5.14 11.76
CA ILE A 43 -6.26 5.74 11.35
C ILE A 43 -6.84 6.54 12.52
N ASN A 44 -7.29 7.76 12.25
CA ASN A 44 -8.13 8.50 13.18
C ASN A 44 -9.61 8.14 12.95
N GLU A 45 -10.06 7.08 13.65
CA GLU A 45 -11.41 6.55 13.51
C GLU A 45 -12.52 7.52 13.95
N SER A 46 -12.23 8.49 14.82
CA SER A 46 -13.23 9.45 15.30
C SER A 46 -13.70 10.40 14.20
N LYS A 47 -12.90 10.56 13.14
CA LYS A 47 -13.22 11.35 11.95
C LYS A 47 -13.99 10.59 10.88
N LEU A 48 -14.36 9.32 11.13
CA LEU A 48 -15.09 8.49 10.17
C LEU A 48 -16.54 8.31 10.61
N SER A 49 -17.50 8.63 9.74
CA SER A 49 -18.91 8.34 9.96
C SER A 49 -19.19 6.83 9.90
N VAL A 50 -20.33 6.43 10.48
CA VAL A 50 -20.81 5.03 10.42
C VAL A 50 -20.95 4.56 8.97
N GLN A 51 -21.46 5.42 8.08
CA GLN A 51 -21.66 5.08 6.67
C GLN A 51 -20.32 4.89 5.96
N GLN A 52 -19.32 5.74 6.22
CA GLN A 52 -17.97 5.58 5.68
C GLN A 52 -17.34 4.26 6.13
N LYS A 53 -17.46 3.91 7.40
CA LYS A 53 -16.99 2.62 7.93
C LYS A 53 -17.67 1.44 7.23
N LYS A 54 -19.00 1.48 7.05
CA LYS A 54 -19.74 0.45 6.28
C LYS A 54 -19.19 0.30 4.86
N THR A 55 -18.98 1.42 4.17
CA THR A 55 -18.42 1.42 2.81
C THR A 55 -17.03 0.79 2.77
N ILE A 56 -16.15 1.14 3.71
CA ILE A 56 -14.79 0.57 3.80
C ILE A 56 -14.85 -0.95 3.96
N PHE A 57 -15.62 -1.44 4.95
CA PHE A 57 -15.69 -2.87 5.26
C PHE A 57 -16.42 -3.69 4.19
N PHE A 58 -17.32 -3.07 3.41
CA PHE A 58 -17.94 -3.71 2.25
C PHE A 58 -16.92 -4.05 1.14
N HIS A 59 -15.88 -3.23 1.00
CA HIS A 59 -14.86 -3.40 -0.03
C HIS A 59 -13.60 -4.15 0.44
N TRP A 60 -13.46 -4.37 1.74
CA TRP A 60 -12.33 -5.07 2.33
C TRP A 60 -12.71 -6.44 2.90
N PRO A 61 -11.83 -7.45 2.72
CA PRO A 61 -10.58 -7.49 1.95
C PRO A 61 -10.79 -7.40 0.44
N GLY A 62 -9.90 -6.65 -0.27
CA GLY A 62 -10.09 -6.50 -1.72
C GLY A 62 -9.09 -5.54 -2.40
N PRO A 63 -9.34 -5.24 -3.69
CA PRO A 63 -8.46 -4.39 -4.51
C PRO A 63 -8.72 -2.88 -4.31
N TYR A 64 -9.26 -2.49 -3.16
CA TYR A 64 -9.58 -1.10 -2.84
C TYR A 64 -8.64 -0.54 -1.79
N THR A 65 -8.02 0.59 -2.10
CA THR A 65 -7.24 1.42 -1.17
C THR A 65 -8.07 2.64 -0.80
N PHE A 66 -8.21 2.90 0.48
CA PHE A 66 -8.88 4.10 0.97
C PHE A 66 -7.86 5.11 1.53
N LEU A 67 -8.05 6.40 1.20
CA LEU A 67 -7.41 7.49 1.92
C LEU A 67 -8.28 7.77 3.13
N LEU A 68 -7.75 7.48 4.32
CA LEU A 68 -8.44 7.67 5.60
C LEU A 68 -7.76 8.76 6.41
N PRO A 69 -8.49 9.49 7.27
CA PRO A 69 -7.86 10.44 8.19
C PRO A 69 -6.73 9.80 8.96
N ALA A 70 -5.53 10.38 8.89
CA ALA A 70 -4.39 9.84 9.59
C ALA A 70 -4.47 10.16 11.09
N ASN A 71 -4.00 9.22 11.93
CA ASN A 71 -3.73 9.49 13.34
C ASN A 71 -2.55 10.47 13.43
N SER A 72 -2.55 11.36 14.42
CA SER A 72 -1.50 12.37 14.63
C SER A 72 -0.09 11.79 14.82
N LEU A 73 0.01 10.54 15.22
CA LEU A 73 1.28 9.83 15.41
C LEU A 73 1.82 9.16 14.14
N VAL A 74 1.07 9.23 13.02
CA VAL A 74 1.53 8.64 11.76
C VAL A 74 2.69 9.45 11.20
N PRO A 75 3.85 8.83 10.96
CA PRO A 75 5.01 9.54 10.46
C PRO A 75 4.78 10.14 9.07
N TYR A 76 5.35 11.33 8.84
CA TYR A 76 5.22 12.06 7.58
C TYR A 76 5.75 11.28 6.36
N TRP A 77 6.68 10.36 6.55
CA TRP A 77 7.18 9.53 5.44
C TRP A 77 6.14 8.54 4.90
N LEU A 78 5.03 8.31 5.63
CA LEU A 78 3.89 7.50 5.17
C LEU A 78 2.80 8.36 4.55
N THR A 79 2.47 9.49 5.16
CA THR A 79 1.40 10.39 4.68
C THR A 79 1.88 11.33 3.58
N GLY A 80 3.18 11.66 3.55
CA GLY A 80 3.71 12.70 2.70
C GLY A 80 3.16 14.09 3.11
N GLN A 81 2.69 14.84 2.14
CA GLN A 81 2.12 16.18 2.37
C GLN A 81 0.63 16.18 2.74
N PHE A 82 0.04 15.01 3.00
CA PHE A 82 -1.40 14.85 3.22
C PHE A 82 -1.71 14.59 4.69
N ASP A 83 -2.93 14.89 5.09
CA ASP A 83 -3.53 14.58 6.40
C ASP A 83 -4.20 13.20 6.43
N THR A 84 -4.08 12.45 5.34
CA THR A 84 -4.63 11.12 5.17
C THR A 84 -3.53 10.06 5.03
N VAL A 85 -3.84 8.85 5.44
CA VAL A 85 -3.04 7.64 5.18
C VAL A 85 -3.77 6.74 4.19
N ALA A 86 -3.03 6.23 3.21
CA ALA A 86 -3.55 5.30 2.23
C ALA A 86 -3.43 3.87 2.75
N VAL A 87 -4.56 3.17 2.92
CA VAL A 87 -4.57 1.82 3.51
C VAL A 87 -5.41 0.85 2.71
N ARG A 88 -5.03 -0.44 2.74
CA ARG A 88 -5.76 -1.53 2.10
C ARG A 88 -5.65 -2.82 2.91
N ILE A 89 -6.78 -3.51 3.09
CA ILE A 89 -6.78 -4.91 3.54
C ILE A 89 -6.81 -5.79 2.29
N SER A 90 -5.78 -6.64 2.15
CA SER A 90 -5.57 -7.44 0.96
C SER A 90 -6.28 -8.78 1.04
N ALA A 91 -6.87 -9.21 -0.08
CA ALA A 91 -7.33 -10.60 -0.27
C ALA A 91 -6.24 -11.51 -0.87
N HIS A 92 -5.06 -10.99 -1.21
CA HIS A 92 -3.99 -11.75 -1.81
C HIS A 92 -3.25 -12.61 -0.78
N LEU A 93 -3.30 -13.93 -0.92
CA LEU A 93 -2.75 -14.88 0.07
C LEU A 93 -1.27 -14.63 0.42
N GLY A 94 -0.43 -14.31 -0.57
CA GLY A 94 0.99 -14.01 -0.32
C GLY A 94 1.19 -12.77 0.55
N ILE A 95 0.39 -11.71 0.35
CA ILE A 95 0.44 -10.50 1.16
C ILE A 95 -0.08 -10.79 2.57
N ILE A 96 -1.19 -11.54 2.69
CA ILE A 96 -1.74 -11.97 3.99
C ILE A 96 -0.67 -12.74 4.78
N LYS A 97 -0.03 -13.72 4.14
CA LYS A 97 1.05 -14.50 4.78
C LYS A 97 2.20 -13.61 5.24
N LEU A 98 2.68 -12.69 4.40
CA LEU A 98 3.74 -11.74 4.75
C LEU A 98 3.36 -10.86 5.93
N CYS A 99 2.18 -10.24 5.91
CA CYS A 99 1.70 -9.38 6.99
C CYS A 99 1.52 -10.14 8.31
N ASN A 100 1.07 -11.41 8.26
CA ASN A 100 0.89 -12.25 9.44
C ASN A 100 2.24 -12.68 10.04
N ILE A 101 3.21 -13.09 9.20
CA ILE A 101 4.56 -13.43 9.67
C ILE A 101 5.27 -12.19 10.24
N PHE A 102 5.11 -11.05 9.60
CA PHE A 102 5.70 -9.79 10.05
C PHE A 102 4.99 -9.21 11.28
N GLY A 103 3.75 -9.63 11.54
CA GLY A 103 2.93 -9.22 12.69
C GLY A 103 2.26 -7.85 12.55
N LYS A 104 2.47 -7.13 11.45
CA LYS A 104 1.93 -5.76 11.23
C LYS A 104 1.77 -5.45 9.74
N ALA A 105 1.20 -4.28 9.44
CA ALA A 105 1.09 -3.79 8.08
C ALA A 105 2.46 -3.60 7.42
N LEU A 106 2.49 -3.65 6.09
CA LEU A 106 3.65 -3.37 5.26
C LEU A 106 3.41 -2.15 4.38
N VAL A 107 4.43 -1.38 4.10
CA VAL A 107 4.41 -0.46 2.95
C VAL A 107 4.25 -1.30 1.68
N SER A 108 3.40 -0.87 0.78
CA SER A 108 3.18 -1.54 -0.52
C SER A 108 3.14 -0.51 -1.64
N THR A 109 3.99 -0.73 -2.64
CA THR A 109 4.01 0.07 -3.86
C THR A 109 4.36 -0.81 -5.05
N SER A 110 4.03 -0.41 -6.28
CA SER A 110 4.39 -1.15 -7.50
C SER A 110 5.92 -1.29 -7.65
N ALA A 111 6.36 -2.45 -8.16
CA ALA A 111 7.79 -2.69 -8.46
C ALA A 111 8.16 -2.02 -9.79
N ASN A 112 8.51 -0.73 -9.73
CA ASN A 112 8.98 0.07 -10.85
C ASN A 112 9.74 1.30 -10.34
N PHE A 113 10.54 1.91 -11.18
CA PHE A 113 10.95 3.30 -10.98
C PHE A 113 9.77 4.23 -11.19
N SER A 114 9.76 5.40 -10.55
CA SER A 114 8.67 6.36 -10.70
C SER A 114 8.43 6.69 -12.18
N ASN A 115 7.15 6.73 -12.57
CA ASN A 115 6.69 6.99 -13.94
C ASN A 115 7.04 5.90 -14.98
N MET A 116 7.55 4.75 -14.55
CA MET A 116 7.78 3.59 -15.42
C MET A 116 6.67 2.54 -15.22
N SER A 117 6.52 1.64 -16.18
CA SER A 117 5.59 0.51 -16.08
C SER A 117 6.01 -0.45 -14.96
N PRO A 118 5.06 -1.02 -14.21
CA PRO A 118 5.36 -1.98 -13.16
C PRO A 118 5.87 -3.31 -13.72
N CYS A 119 6.75 -3.97 -12.98
CA CYS A 119 7.21 -5.32 -13.28
C CYS A 119 6.04 -6.31 -13.25
N LEU A 120 5.89 -7.08 -14.31
CA LEU A 120 4.87 -8.13 -14.44
C LEU A 120 5.48 -9.52 -14.20
N THR A 121 6.78 -9.68 -14.43
CA THR A 121 7.51 -10.95 -14.27
C THR A 121 8.67 -10.81 -13.30
N GLN A 122 9.14 -11.93 -12.77
CA GLN A 122 10.36 -12.00 -11.98
C GLN A 122 11.59 -11.50 -12.77
N LYS A 123 11.64 -11.79 -14.06
CA LYS A 123 12.70 -11.32 -14.97
C LYS A 123 12.77 -9.79 -15.01
N ASP A 124 11.59 -9.12 -15.04
CA ASP A 124 11.52 -7.66 -15.00
C ASP A 124 12.07 -7.11 -13.68
N VAL A 125 11.73 -7.77 -12.56
CA VAL A 125 12.26 -7.38 -11.23
C VAL A 125 13.77 -7.46 -11.21
N PHE A 126 14.34 -8.56 -11.66
CA PHE A 126 15.80 -8.73 -11.68
C PHE A 126 16.51 -7.80 -12.68
N LYS A 127 15.87 -7.50 -13.80
CA LYS A 127 16.38 -6.51 -14.77
C LYS A 127 16.44 -5.11 -14.15
N ASN A 128 15.40 -4.71 -13.39
CA ASN A 128 15.29 -3.35 -12.85
C ASN A 128 16.06 -3.16 -11.53
N PHE A 129 16.11 -4.19 -10.68
CA PHE A 129 16.60 -4.06 -9.30
C PHE A 129 17.83 -4.93 -9.00
N GLY A 130 18.29 -5.74 -9.95
CA GLY A 130 19.45 -6.61 -9.83
C GLY A 130 19.11 -8.07 -9.56
N LYS A 131 19.99 -8.98 -10.01
CA LYS A 131 19.77 -10.45 -9.95
C LYS A 131 19.60 -10.99 -8.52
N ASN A 132 20.20 -10.32 -7.52
CA ASN A 132 20.15 -10.72 -6.12
C ASN A 132 19.07 -9.95 -5.33
N PHE A 133 18.13 -9.26 -6.01
CA PHE A 133 17.06 -8.57 -5.32
C PHE A 133 16.16 -9.57 -4.60
N PRO A 134 15.88 -9.37 -3.30
CA PRO A 134 15.09 -10.32 -2.52
C PRO A 134 13.67 -10.42 -3.07
N LEU A 135 13.22 -11.64 -3.30
CA LEU A 135 11.90 -11.94 -3.79
C LEU A 135 11.15 -12.86 -2.81
N PHE A 136 9.93 -12.50 -2.49
CA PHE A 136 8.99 -13.43 -1.87
C PHE A 136 8.30 -14.24 -2.97
N TYR A 137 8.58 -15.53 -2.99
CA TYR A 137 8.04 -16.43 -3.99
C TYR A 137 6.59 -16.81 -3.64
N GLY A 138 5.73 -16.80 -4.65
CA GLY A 138 4.32 -17.16 -4.51
C GLY A 138 3.55 -16.87 -5.81
N PRO A 139 2.32 -17.35 -5.91
CA PRO A 139 1.48 -17.07 -7.07
C PRO A 139 1.22 -15.57 -7.17
N ILE A 140 1.32 -15.05 -8.39
CA ILE A 140 0.89 -13.70 -8.71
C ILE A 140 -0.63 -13.75 -8.77
N GLY A 141 -1.31 -12.90 -8.01
CA GLY A 141 -2.77 -12.81 -8.06
C GLY A 141 -3.29 -12.35 -9.43
N ASN A 142 -4.58 -12.57 -9.66
CA ASN A 142 -5.25 -12.28 -10.93
C ASN A 142 -5.36 -10.76 -11.23
N GLU A 143 -5.12 -9.92 -10.25
CA GLU A 143 -5.16 -8.45 -10.41
C GLU A 143 -3.97 -7.96 -11.24
N ARG A 144 -4.24 -7.62 -12.49
CA ARG A 144 -3.23 -7.07 -13.42
C ARG A 144 -2.97 -5.58 -13.20
N HIS A 145 -3.88 -4.90 -12.51
CA HIS A 145 -3.87 -3.46 -12.31
C HIS A 145 -3.65 -3.07 -10.84
N PRO A 146 -3.16 -1.86 -10.57
CA PRO A 146 -3.06 -1.33 -9.22
C PRO A 146 -4.45 -1.21 -8.57
N SER A 147 -4.52 -1.24 -7.24
CA SER A 147 -5.78 -1.00 -6.51
C SER A 147 -6.44 0.34 -6.90
N LYS A 148 -7.76 0.38 -6.93
CA LYS A 148 -8.50 1.65 -6.95
C LYS A 148 -8.16 2.44 -5.69
N ILE A 149 -8.03 3.77 -5.80
CA ILE A 149 -7.81 4.64 -4.63
C ILE A 149 -8.98 5.59 -4.49
N ILE A 150 -9.64 5.55 -3.34
CA ILE A 150 -10.81 6.37 -3.03
C ILE A 150 -10.52 7.19 -1.78
N ASN A 151 -10.76 8.50 -1.85
CA ASN A 151 -10.79 9.33 -0.65
C ASN A 151 -12.15 9.17 0.02
N ILE A 152 -12.17 8.55 1.21
CA ILE A 152 -13.43 8.22 1.90
C ILE A 152 -14.16 9.46 2.42
N ILE A 153 -13.45 10.56 2.65
CA ILE A 153 -14.03 11.77 3.23
C ILE A 153 -14.94 12.48 2.21
N ASN A 154 -14.52 12.55 0.95
CA ASN A 154 -15.24 13.26 -0.11
C ASN A 154 -15.72 12.35 -1.24
N GLY A 155 -15.51 11.04 -1.14
CA GLY A 155 -15.89 10.06 -2.17
C GLY A 155 -15.09 10.14 -3.47
N LYS A 156 -14.07 11.02 -3.56
CA LYS A 156 -13.31 11.23 -4.80
C LYS A 156 -12.48 10.00 -5.14
N LEU A 157 -12.63 9.52 -6.38
CA LEU A 157 -11.76 8.50 -6.96
C LEU A 157 -10.45 9.14 -7.42
N ILE A 158 -9.35 8.80 -6.73
CA ILE A 158 -8.01 9.38 -6.97
C ILE A 158 -7.26 8.60 -8.05
N ARG A 159 -7.43 7.29 -8.07
CA ARG A 159 -6.87 6.41 -9.08
C ARG A 159 -7.93 5.46 -9.61
N TYR A 160 -8.28 5.65 -10.87
CA TYR A 160 -9.13 4.73 -11.63
C TYR A 160 -8.25 3.71 -12.34
N VAL A 161 -8.75 2.49 -12.43
CA VAL A 161 -8.17 1.45 -13.27
C VAL A 161 -9.15 1.25 -14.42
N GLN A 162 -8.79 1.68 -15.63
CA GLN A 162 -9.53 1.30 -16.82
C GLN A 162 -9.43 -0.21 -16.99
N THR A 163 -10.57 -0.87 -16.99
CA THR A 163 -10.72 -2.30 -17.35
C THR A 163 -10.52 -2.48 -18.84
#